data_c758f30069d42868390cadb67322b2e7
#
_entry.id   c758f30069d42868390cadb67322b2e7
#
_cell.length_a   1.000
_cell.length_b   1.000
_cell.length_c   1.000
_cell.angle_alpha   90.00
_cell.angle_beta   90.00
_cell.angle_gamma   90.00
#
_symmetry.space_group_name_H-M   'P 1'
#
loop_
_entity.id
_entity.type
_entity.pdbx_description
1 polymer ?
#
loop_
_entity_poly.entity_id
_entity_poly.type
_entity_poly.pdbx_seq_one_letter_code
_entity_poly.pdbx_strand_id
1 'polypeptide(L)' 'MGKLIDPEELLDVGEVAAFLGLSQNNSVTTYMRRYGDFPEPVVVFAGGRCRAWLRSDVEAWVHSRRSA' A
#
# COMPACT_ATOMS: atom_id res chain seq x y z
N MET A 1 -15.54 -3.87 19.11
CA MET A 1 -15.36 -2.48 18.79
C MET A 1 -14.26 -2.26 17.80
N GLY A 2 -14.62 -1.78 16.65
CA GLY A 2 -13.65 -1.58 15.61
C GLY A 2 -12.79 -0.35 15.84
N LYS A 3 -11.60 -0.40 15.36
CA LYS A 3 -10.77 0.77 15.31
C LYS A 3 -11.25 1.68 14.21
N LEU A 4 -11.30 2.96 14.51
CA LEU A 4 -11.57 3.95 13.48
C LEU A 4 -10.26 4.26 12.79
N ILE A 5 -10.22 4.00 11.51
CA ILE A 5 -9.03 4.31 10.73
C ILE A 5 -9.23 5.68 10.12
N ASP A 6 -8.29 6.58 10.38
CA ASP A 6 -8.32 7.91 9.83
C ASP A 6 -8.17 7.80 8.30
N PRO A 7 -9.06 8.39 7.52
CA PRO A 7 -8.92 8.35 6.07
C PRO A 7 -7.56 8.85 5.59
N GLU A 8 -6.93 9.74 6.33
CA GLU A 8 -5.61 10.24 5.96
C GLU A 8 -4.52 9.21 6.15
N GLU A 9 -4.80 8.17 6.93
CA GLU A 9 -3.86 7.09 7.14
C GLU A 9 -3.98 6.01 6.07
N LEU A 10 -4.95 6.12 5.19
CA LEU A 10 -5.15 5.14 4.13
C LEU A 10 -4.61 5.67 2.82
N LEU A 11 -3.91 4.80 2.11
CA LEU A 11 -3.41 5.11 0.78
C LEU A 11 -4.07 4.16 -0.21
N ASP A 12 -4.70 4.70 -1.24
CA ASP A 12 -5.24 3.85 -2.30
C ASP A 12 -4.10 3.45 -3.26
N VAL A 13 -4.44 2.67 -4.27
CA VAL A 13 -3.43 2.18 -5.21
C VAL A 13 -2.66 3.34 -5.85
N GLY A 14 -3.38 4.37 -6.27
CA GLY A 14 -2.72 5.51 -6.89
C GLY A 14 -1.78 6.24 -5.95
N GLU A 15 -2.20 6.37 -4.70
CA GLU A 15 -1.38 7.04 -3.70
C GLU A 15 -0.15 6.22 -3.34
N VAL A 16 -0.31 4.91 -3.26
CA VAL A 16 0.84 4.03 -3.00
C VAL A 16 1.82 4.13 -4.17
N ALA A 17 1.31 4.11 -5.38
CA ALA A 17 2.19 4.25 -6.55
C ALA A 17 2.98 5.55 -6.49
N ALA A 18 2.30 6.65 -6.17
CA ALA A 18 2.98 7.94 -6.05
C ALA A 18 4.01 7.93 -4.92
N PHE A 19 3.66 7.32 -3.81
CA PHE A 19 4.56 7.25 -2.67
C PHE A 19 5.83 6.46 -3.01
N LEU A 20 5.68 5.43 -3.82
CA LEU A 20 6.81 4.59 -4.23
C LEU A 20 7.54 5.16 -5.45
N GLY A 21 7.04 6.23 -6.02
CA GLY A 21 7.65 6.83 -7.19
C GLY A 21 7.35 6.10 -8.47
N LEU A 22 6.24 5.37 -8.51
CA LEU A 22 5.84 4.62 -9.68
C LEU A 22 4.94 5.47 -10.57
N SER A 23 5.05 5.27 -11.87
CA SER A 23 4.29 6.08 -12.81
C SER A 23 2.92 5.51 -13.12
N GLN A 24 2.68 4.24 -12.76
CA GLN A 24 1.43 3.58 -13.07
C GLN A 24 0.92 2.78 -11.88
N ASN A 25 -0.39 2.75 -11.73
CA ASN A 25 -1.01 1.99 -10.65
C ASN A 25 -0.73 0.49 -10.75
N ASN A 26 -0.63 -0.01 -11.97
CA ASN A 26 -0.35 -1.43 -12.20
C ASN A 26 0.95 -1.87 -11.55
N SER A 27 1.86 -0.94 -11.38
CA SER A 27 3.17 -1.27 -10.81
C SER A 27 3.06 -1.70 -9.36
N VAL A 28 2.02 -1.25 -8.66
CA VAL A 28 1.81 -1.67 -7.28
C VAL A 28 1.54 -3.16 -7.22
N THR A 29 0.69 -3.66 -8.13
CA THR A 29 0.42 -5.10 -8.20
C THR A 29 1.70 -5.88 -8.49
N THR A 30 2.53 -5.36 -9.37
CA THR A 30 3.82 -5.97 -9.67
C THR A 30 4.70 -6.02 -8.43
N TYR A 31 4.71 -4.93 -7.66
CA TYR A 31 5.47 -4.89 -6.42
C TYR A 31 4.98 -5.93 -5.43
N MET A 32 3.66 -6.08 -5.34
CA MET A 32 3.09 -7.07 -4.42
C MET A 32 3.52 -8.49 -4.77
N ARG A 33 3.67 -8.76 -6.04
CA ARG A 33 4.10 -10.08 -6.49
C ARG A 33 5.60 -10.27 -6.33
N ARG A 34 6.35 -9.20 -6.58
CA ARG A 34 7.80 -9.28 -6.62
C ARG A 34 8.41 -9.34 -5.23
N TYR A 35 7.83 -8.59 -4.31
CA TYR A 35 8.36 -8.50 -2.95
C TYR A 35 7.38 -9.16 -2.01
N GLY A 36 7.78 -10.31 -1.50
CA GLY A 36 6.91 -11.08 -0.61
C GLY A 36 6.64 -10.40 0.71
N ASP A 37 7.49 -9.45 1.08
CA ASP A 37 7.33 -8.73 2.34
C ASP A 37 6.57 -7.41 2.18
N PHE A 38 6.05 -7.14 0.99
CA PHE A 38 5.25 -5.94 0.78
C PHE A 38 4.00 -5.99 1.65
N PRO A 39 3.61 -4.88 2.28
CA PRO A 39 2.46 -4.90 3.18
C PRO A 39 1.17 -5.26 2.44
N GLU A 40 0.27 -5.91 3.16
CA GLU A 40 -1.01 -6.29 2.59
C GLU A 40 -2.01 -5.16 2.76
N PRO A 41 -2.93 -5.02 1.82
CA PRO A 41 -3.95 -3.99 1.96
C PRO A 41 -4.84 -4.29 3.16
N VAL A 42 -5.21 -3.25 3.90
CA VAL A 42 -6.10 -3.40 5.04
C VAL A 42 -7.56 -3.30 4.63
N VAL A 43 -7.81 -2.76 3.43
CA VAL A 43 -9.16 -2.67 2.89
C VAL A 43 -9.13 -3.20 1.46
N VAL A 44 -10.03 -4.13 1.16
CA VAL A 44 -10.19 -4.66 -0.20
C VAL A 44 -11.67 -4.75 -0.48
N PHE A 45 -12.11 -4.18 -1.58
CA PHE A 45 -13.50 -4.28 -1.97
C PHE A 45 -13.61 -4.21 -3.49
N ALA A 46 -14.83 -4.29 -3.98
CA ALA A 46 -15.11 -4.30 -5.43
C ALA A 46 -14.36 -5.43 -6.14
N GLY A 47 -14.34 -6.62 -5.52
CA GLY A 47 -13.72 -7.77 -6.14
C GLY A 47 -12.20 -7.66 -6.26
N GLY A 48 -11.58 -6.88 -5.40
CA GLY A 48 -10.14 -6.69 -5.41
C GLY A 48 -9.69 -5.54 -6.26
N ARG A 49 -10.61 -4.81 -6.86
CA ARG A 49 -10.27 -3.66 -7.68
C ARG A 49 -9.86 -2.47 -6.85
N CYS A 50 -10.47 -2.33 -5.67
CA CYS A 50 -10.18 -1.22 -4.79
C CYS A 50 -9.45 -1.76 -3.58
N ARG A 51 -8.27 -1.25 -3.36
CA ARG A 51 -7.43 -1.65 -2.23
C ARG A 51 -6.89 -0.40 -1.57
N ALA A 52 -6.70 -0.50 -0.27
CA ALA A 52 -6.11 0.60 0.48
C ALA A 52 -5.16 0.02 1.51
N TRP A 53 -4.06 0.71 1.71
CA TRP A 53 -3.02 0.31 2.67
C TRP A 53 -2.94 1.35 3.75
N LEU A 54 -2.43 0.95 4.91
CA LEU A 54 -2.09 1.91 5.95
C LEU A 54 -0.80 2.62 5.54
N ARG A 55 -0.81 3.93 5.65
CA ARG A 55 0.38 4.71 5.33
C ARG A 55 1.58 4.24 6.15
N SER A 56 1.38 4.00 7.44
CA SER A 56 2.47 3.58 8.30
C SER A 56 3.07 2.26 7.85
N ASP A 57 2.24 1.35 7.35
CA ASP A 57 2.75 0.08 6.85
C ASP A 57 3.63 0.28 5.62
N VAL A 58 3.18 1.13 4.71
CA VAL A 58 3.93 1.40 3.49
C VAL A 58 5.22 2.13 3.82
N GLU A 59 5.15 3.10 4.72
CA GLU A 59 6.33 3.84 5.14
C GLU A 59 7.36 2.93 5.79
N ALA A 60 6.89 2.04 6.65
CA ALA A 60 7.77 1.11 7.33
C ALA A 60 8.47 0.20 6.32
N TRP A 61 7.73 -0.25 5.32
CA TRP A 61 8.30 -1.12 4.30
C TRP A 61 9.38 -0.38 3.50
N VAL A 62 9.10 0.86 3.12
CA VAL A 62 10.05 1.66 2.36
C VAL A 62 11.31 1.91 3.19
N HIS A 63 11.13 2.25 4.45
CA HIS A 63 12.25 2.47 5.35
C HIS A 63 13.10 1.22 5.48
N SER A 64 12.46 0.08 5.63
CA SER A 64 13.18 -1.18 5.77
C SER A 64 14.05 -1.45 4.55
N ARG A 65 13.50 -1.19 3.38
CA ARG A 65 14.25 -1.45 2.15
C ARG A 65 15.39 -0.46 1.94
N ARG A 66 15.19 0.77 2.36
CA ARG A 66 16.24 1.78 2.22
C ARG A 66 17.37 1.56 3.20
N SER A 67 17.06 0.98 4.35
CA SER A 67 18.07 0.75 5.37
C SER A 67 18.93 -0.47 5.07
N ALA A 68 18.51 -1.31 4.16
CA ALA A 68 19.23 -2.54 3.86
C ALA A 68 20.52 -2.28 3.09
#